data_be9bde6ea26687aa4f969bc8b036714d
#
_entry.id   be9bde6ea26687aa4f969bc8b036714d
#
_cell.length_a   1.000
_cell.length_b   1.000
_cell.length_c   1.000
_cell.angle_alpha   90.00
_cell.angle_beta   90.00
_cell.angle_gamma   90.00
#
_symmetry.space_group_name_H-M   'P 1'
#
loop_
_entity.id
_entity.type
_entity.pdbx_description
1 polymer ?
#
loop_
_entity_poly.entity_id
_entity_poly.type
_entity_poly.pdbx_seq_one_letter_code
_entity_poly.pdbx_strand_id
1 'polypeptide(L)'
;MSDHFIITADRGHLRAYRQEQSPGQTTPSLAEVQSLDFPSGRRSYTDRDTDMAGRFQSSNHQSRGPGAPTARTGMSIDERLPMQEEEERRQARDLVETIEAFLQQHPNATWDFAAGPEVHNAVLEALSPATRSRLRQALSKNLVNQPVEDLLKQFQL
;
A
#
# COMPACT_ATOMS: atom_id res chain seq x y z
N MET A 1 25.69 -2.41 -17.01
CA MET A 1 24.45 -1.62 -17.01
C MET A 1 23.74 -1.78 -15.66
N SER A 2 23.34 -0.71 -15.07
CA SER A 2 22.57 -0.77 -13.83
C SER A 2 21.09 -1.03 -14.18
N ASP A 3 20.49 -1.99 -13.50
CA ASP A 3 19.06 -2.27 -13.65
C ASP A 3 18.23 -1.08 -13.16
N HIS A 4 17.09 -0.87 -13.79
CA HIS A 4 16.11 0.09 -13.36
C HIS A 4 14.77 -0.59 -13.10
N PHE A 5 14.17 -0.32 -11.95
CA PHE A 5 12.89 -0.90 -11.56
C PHE A 5 11.81 0.16 -11.35
N ILE A 6 10.59 -0.20 -11.63
CA ILE A 6 9.41 0.55 -11.22
C ILE A 6 8.65 -0.28 -10.20
N ILE A 7 8.39 0.28 -9.04
CA ILE A 7 7.63 -0.36 -7.97
C ILE A 7 6.32 0.40 -7.77
N THR A 8 5.21 -0.30 -7.93
CA THR A 8 3.87 0.23 -7.67
C THR A 8 3.28 -0.48 -6.45
N ALA A 9 2.62 0.27 -5.59
CA ALA A 9 2.03 -0.27 -4.37
C ALA A 9 0.71 0.40 -4.03
N ASP A 10 -0.14 -0.35 -3.35
CA ASP A 10 -1.30 0.14 -2.63
C ASP A 10 -1.43 -0.61 -1.29
N ARG A 11 -2.53 -0.46 -0.58
CA ARG A 11 -2.73 -1.13 0.71
C ARG A 11 -2.69 -2.65 0.63
N GLY A 12 -3.07 -3.23 -0.50
CA GLY A 12 -3.23 -4.67 -0.66
C GLY A 12 -2.26 -5.33 -1.63
N HIS A 13 -1.52 -4.56 -2.41
CA HIS A 13 -0.70 -5.08 -3.50
C HIS A 13 0.62 -4.35 -3.64
N LEU A 14 1.62 -5.07 -4.12
CA LEU A 14 2.89 -4.51 -4.58
C LEU A 14 3.28 -5.22 -5.87
N ARG A 15 3.68 -4.45 -6.87
CA ARG A 15 4.22 -4.97 -8.12
C ARG A 15 5.53 -4.29 -8.46
N ALA A 16 6.52 -5.07 -8.86
CA ALA A 16 7.80 -4.59 -9.32
C ALA A 16 8.03 -4.98 -10.79
N TYR A 17 8.44 -4.01 -11.57
CA TYR A 17 8.73 -4.16 -12.98
C TYR A 17 10.20 -3.81 -13.23
N ARG A 18 10.86 -4.60 -14.06
CA ARG A 18 12.20 -4.27 -14.57
C ARG A 18 12.07 -3.61 -15.92
N GLN A 19 12.77 -2.48 -16.08
CA GLN A 19 12.89 -1.85 -17.38
C GLN A 19 13.83 -2.66 -18.27
N GLU A 20 13.35 -3.03 -19.45
CA GLU A 20 14.11 -3.74 -20.44
C GLU A 20 14.20 -2.90 -21.72
N GLN A 21 15.38 -2.85 -22.29
CA GLN A 21 15.60 -2.20 -23.57
C GLN A 21 16.09 -3.23 -24.58
N SER A 22 15.23 -3.52 -25.55
CA SER A 22 15.58 -4.43 -26.62
C SER A 22 16.39 -3.72 -27.69
N PRO A 23 17.42 -4.36 -28.28
CA PRO A 23 18.20 -3.78 -29.37
C PRO A 23 17.25 -3.43 -30.53
N GLY A 24 17.30 -2.16 -30.97
CA GLY A 24 16.48 -1.68 -32.09
C GLY A 24 15.13 -1.11 -31.73
N GLN A 25 14.73 -1.14 -30.46
CA GLN A 25 13.53 -0.45 -29.98
C GLN A 25 13.88 0.90 -29.33
N THR A 26 13.18 1.94 -29.73
CA THR A 26 13.33 3.29 -29.16
C THR A 26 12.58 3.46 -27.84
N THR A 27 11.56 2.65 -27.61
CA THR A 27 10.75 2.70 -26.39
C THR A 27 11.13 1.52 -25.49
N PRO A 28 11.44 1.76 -24.21
CA PRO A 28 11.68 0.69 -23.26
C PRO A 28 10.42 -0.14 -23.02
N SER A 29 10.60 -1.40 -22.64
CA SER A 29 9.53 -2.27 -22.17
C SER A 29 9.66 -2.53 -20.67
N LEU A 30 8.58 -2.94 -20.03
CA LEU A 30 8.58 -3.32 -18.63
C LEU A 30 8.19 -4.79 -18.50
N ALA A 31 9.01 -5.55 -17.79
CA ALA A 31 8.73 -6.93 -17.42
C ALA A 31 8.37 -6.99 -15.93
N GLU A 32 7.19 -7.54 -15.60
CA GLU A 32 6.82 -7.79 -14.21
C GLU A 32 7.74 -8.88 -13.63
N VAL A 33 8.48 -8.54 -12.58
CA VAL A 33 9.42 -9.45 -11.93
C VAL A 33 8.96 -9.89 -10.54
N GLN A 34 8.04 -9.15 -9.93
CA GLN A 34 7.44 -9.51 -8.65
C GLN A 34 6.03 -8.97 -8.52
N SER A 35 5.14 -9.79 -7.99
CA SER A 35 3.78 -9.41 -7.62
C SER A 35 3.45 -10.03 -6.26
N LEU A 36 3.04 -9.21 -5.33
CA LEU A 36 2.70 -9.62 -3.96
C LEU A 36 1.37 -9.04 -3.54
N ASP A 37 0.62 -9.85 -2.82
CA ASP A 37 -0.63 -9.49 -2.21
C ASP A 37 -0.50 -9.44 -0.68
N PHE A 38 -1.01 -8.38 -0.08
CA PHE A 38 -1.06 -8.20 1.37
C PHE A 38 -2.50 -8.34 1.85
N PRO A 39 -2.90 -9.50 2.40
CA PRO A 39 -4.29 -9.75 2.81
C PRO A 39 -4.80 -8.75 3.86
N SER A 40 -3.92 -8.29 4.74
CA SER A 40 -4.25 -7.31 5.78
C SER A 40 -4.62 -5.93 5.24
N GLY A 41 -4.12 -5.56 4.08
CA GLY A 41 -4.37 -4.25 3.46
C GLY A 41 -5.63 -4.19 2.61
N ARG A 42 -6.24 -5.32 2.29
CA ARG A 42 -7.43 -5.37 1.43
C ARG A 42 -8.70 -4.89 2.10
N ARG A 43 -8.77 -5.00 3.44
CA ARG A 43 -9.93 -4.55 4.19
C ARG A 43 -9.70 -3.15 4.74
N SER A 44 -10.51 -2.21 4.29
CA SER A 44 -10.59 -0.91 4.93
C SER A 44 -11.00 -1.08 6.40
N TYR A 45 -10.52 -0.22 7.27
CA TYR A 45 -10.94 -0.19 8.65
C TYR A 45 -12.48 -0.07 8.80
N THR A 46 -13.10 0.70 7.93
CA THR A 46 -14.55 0.84 7.85
C THR A 46 -15.27 -0.46 7.52
N ASP A 47 -14.70 -1.30 6.65
CA ASP A 47 -15.29 -2.58 6.29
C ASP A 47 -15.21 -3.58 7.45
N ARG A 48 -14.13 -3.56 8.23
CA ARG A 48 -14.00 -4.38 9.44
C ARG A 48 -14.99 -3.97 10.53
N ASP A 49 -15.20 -2.69 10.69
CA ASP A 49 -16.14 -2.13 11.69
C ASP A 49 -17.59 -2.45 11.32
N THR A 50 -17.90 -2.43 10.02
CA THR A 50 -19.22 -2.79 9.50
C THR A 50 -19.52 -4.29 9.70
N ASP A 51 -18.56 -5.15 9.48
CA ASP A 51 -18.70 -6.59 9.71
C ASP A 51 -18.88 -6.93 11.20
N MET A 52 -18.25 -6.18 12.09
CA MET A 52 -18.44 -6.34 13.53
C MET A 52 -19.79 -5.81 14.01
N ALA A 53 -20.29 -4.72 13.43
CA ALA A 53 -21.59 -4.16 13.76
C ALA A 53 -22.75 -5.08 13.34
N GLY A 54 -22.62 -5.80 12.23
CA GLY A 54 -23.61 -6.77 11.77
C GLY A 54 -23.76 -8.01 12.66
N ARG A 55 -22.76 -8.32 13.46
CA ARG A 55 -22.77 -9.49 14.37
C ARG A 55 -23.58 -9.27 15.65
N PHE A 56 -23.85 -8.04 16.01
CA PHE A 56 -24.56 -7.70 17.26
C PHE A 56 -26.03 -7.36 17.10
N GLN A 57 -26.58 -7.49 15.91
CA GLN A 57 -27.99 -7.22 15.66
C GLN A 57 -28.93 -8.40 15.95
N SER A 58 -28.42 -9.56 16.33
CA SER A 58 -29.26 -10.69 16.74
C SER A 58 -29.25 -10.81 18.24
N SER A 59 -30.29 -10.41 18.82
CA SER A 59 -30.88 -10.83 20.09
C SER A 59 -31.07 -9.72 21.09
N ASN A 60 -32.26 -9.60 21.33
CA ASN A 60 -32.93 -9.48 22.60
C ASN A 60 -33.75 -8.24 22.82
N HIS A 61 -34.98 -8.33 22.33
CA HIS A 61 -36.09 -7.70 22.97
C HIS A 61 -36.33 -8.35 24.35
N GLN A 62 -35.51 -8.00 25.33
CA GLN A 62 -35.93 -8.16 26.70
C GLN A 62 -36.11 -6.78 27.30
N SER A 63 -37.34 -6.59 27.75
CA SER A 63 -37.85 -5.44 28.46
C SER A 63 -36.82 -4.85 29.43
N ARG A 64 -36.37 -3.66 29.12
CA ARG A 64 -35.61 -2.85 30.06
C ARG A 64 -36.49 -1.98 30.86
N GLY A 65 -36.39 -2.13 32.17
CA GLY A 65 -36.94 -1.16 33.10
C GLY A 65 -36.31 0.24 32.89
N PRO A 66 -37.03 1.30 33.22
CA PRO A 66 -36.54 2.66 33.09
C PRO A 66 -35.32 2.87 33.99
N GLY A 67 -34.18 3.23 33.40
CA GLY A 67 -32.97 3.58 34.14
C GLY A 67 -31.70 2.78 33.82
N ALA A 68 -31.73 1.84 32.88
CA ALA A 68 -30.51 1.14 32.47
C ALA A 68 -29.61 2.07 31.61
N PRO A 69 -28.32 2.25 31.97
CA PRO A 69 -27.41 3.00 31.13
C PRO A 69 -27.30 2.33 29.76
N THR A 70 -27.56 3.08 28.72
CA THR A 70 -27.27 2.61 27.35
C THR A 70 -25.79 2.45 27.22
N ALA A 71 -25.32 1.22 27.33
CA ALA A 71 -23.95 0.90 26.94
C ALA A 71 -23.79 1.22 25.46
N ARG A 72 -23.11 2.28 25.16
CA ARG A 72 -22.66 2.57 23.80
C ARG A 72 -21.62 1.52 23.43
N THR A 73 -22.05 0.45 22.82
CA THR A 73 -21.20 -0.52 22.17
C THR A 73 -20.77 0.03 20.82
N GLY A 74 -19.74 0.83 20.82
CA GLY A 74 -19.12 1.39 19.62
C GLY A 74 -17.88 2.15 20.02
N MET A 75 -16.79 1.93 19.31
CA MET A 75 -15.59 2.72 19.45
C MET A 75 -15.90 4.19 19.17
N SER A 76 -15.48 5.09 20.03
CA SER A 76 -15.63 6.52 19.78
C SER A 76 -14.80 6.94 18.56
N ILE A 77 -15.17 8.03 17.91
CA ILE A 77 -14.40 8.59 16.78
C ILE A 77 -12.96 8.86 17.21
N ASP A 78 -12.76 9.29 18.45
CA ASP A 78 -11.43 9.57 19.01
C ASP A 78 -10.54 8.33 19.18
N GLU A 79 -11.15 7.15 19.32
CA GLU A 79 -10.42 5.87 19.39
C GLU A 79 -10.14 5.27 18.01
N ARG A 80 -10.93 5.61 17.00
CA ARG A 80 -10.78 5.11 15.62
C ARG A 80 -9.58 5.71 14.91
N LEU A 81 -9.34 7.01 15.08
CA LEU A 81 -8.25 7.72 14.42
C LEU A 81 -6.86 7.16 14.78
N PRO A 82 -6.51 6.95 16.07
CA PRO A 82 -5.22 6.37 16.44
C PRO A 82 -5.02 4.94 15.93
N MET A 83 -6.08 4.13 15.89
CA MET A 83 -6.03 2.76 15.39
C MET A 83 -5.84 2.73 13.87
N GLN A 84 -6.48 3.63 13.15
CA GLN A 84 -6.32 3.77 11.71
C GLN A 84 -4.90 4.21 11.35
N GLU A 85 -4.35 5.20 12.07
CA GLU A 85 -2.97 5.65 11.88
C GLU A 85 -1.95 4.52 12.15
N GLU A 86 -2.16 3.73 13.18
CA GLU A 86 -1.29 2.59 13.50
C GLU A 86 -1.37 1.49 12.42
N GLU A 87 -2.55 1.22 11.90
CA GLU A 87 -2.74 0.29 10.79
C GLU A 87 -2.01 0.76 9.53
N GLU A 88 -2.14 2.04 9.19
CA GLU A 88 -1.44 2.64 8.05
C GLU A 88 0.09 2.58 8.20
N ARG A 89 0.60 2.84 9.40
CA ARG A 89 2.03 2.71 9.69
C ARG A 89 2.52 1.27 9.58
N ARG A 90 1.73 0.31 10.01
CA ARG A 90 2.04 -1.11 9.90
C ARG A 90 2.10 -1.55 8.45
N GLN A 91 1.11 -1.17 7.65
CA GLN A 91 1.09 -1.43 6.21
C GLN A 91 2.28 -0.80 5.50
N ALA A 92 2.63 0.44 5.84
CA ALA A 92 3.80 1.10 5.29
C ALA A 92 5.11 0.37 5.64
N ARG A 93 5.26 -0.13 6.87
CA ARG A 93 6.42 -0.92 7.26
C ARG A 93 6.54 -2.22 6.47
N ASP A 94 5.44 -2.95 6.31
CA ASP A 94 5.41 -4.18 5.52
C ASP A 94 5.82 -3.93 4.06
N LEU A 95 5.33 -2.85 3.48
CA LEU A 95 5.71 -2.43 2.12
C LEU A 95 7.19 -2.06 2.03
N VAL A 96 7.69 -1.28 2.98
CA VAL A 96 9.11 -0.87 3.03
C VAL A 96 10.03 -2.08 3.19
N GLU A 97 9.71 -2.99 4.10
CA GLU A 97 10.48 -4.21 4.31
C GLU A 97 10.56 -5.04 3.01
N THR A 98 9.44 -5.17 2.32
CA THR A 98 9.37 -5.87 1.03
C THR A 98 10.19 -5.16 -0.06
N ILE A 99 10.06 -3.84 -0.18
CA ILE A 99 10.82 -3.03 -1.13
C ILE A 99 12.33 -3.14 -0.87
N GLU A 100 12.73 -3.00 0.38
CA GLU A 100 14.14 -3.07 0.74
C GLU A 100 14.75 -4.45 0.52
N ALA A 101 14.04 -5.51 0.87
CA ALA A 101 14.46 -6.88 0.59
C ALA A 101 14.63 -7.14 -0.91
N PHE A 102 13.73 -6.63 -1.74
CA PHE A 102 13.82 -6.73 -3.20
C PHE A 102 15.05 -5.96 -3.72
N LEU A 103 15.23 -4.71 -3.30
CA LEU A 103 16.33 -3.86 -3.77
C LEU A 103 17.71 -4.27 -3.21
N GLN A 104 17.76 -5.02 -2.12
CA GLN A 104 19.01 -5.63 -1.63
C GLN A 104 19.57 -6.70 -2.59
N GLN A 105 18.69 -7.39 -3.31
CA GLN A 105 19.09 -8.34 -4.36
C GLN A 105 19.66 -7.63 -5.59
N HIS A 106 19.41 -6.33 -5.72
CA HIS A 106 19.84 -5.49 -6.85
C HIS A 106 20.58 -4.24 -6.35
N PRO A 107 21.79 -4.39 -5.79
CA PRO A 107 22.47 -3.31 -5.06
C PRO A 107 22.80 -2.08 -5.91
N ASN A 108 23.00 -2.26 -7.21
CA ASN A 108 23.35 -1.19 -8.14
C ASN A 108 22.16 -0.63 -8.93
N ALA A 109 20.95 -1.12 -8.65
CA ALA A 109 19.75 -0.70 -9.35
C ALA A 109 19.27 0.67 -8.89
N THR A 110 18.75 1.44 -9.82
CA THR A 110 17.91 2.62 -9.54
C THR A 110 16.43 2.23 -9.62
N TRP A 111 15.56 3.02 -9.05
CA TRP A 111 14.15 2.68 -9.04
C TRP A 111 13.24 3.91 -9.00
N ASP A 112 12.03 3.73 -9.48
CA ASP A 112 10.93 4.68 -9.40
C ASP A 112 9.79 4.07 -8.59
N PHE A 113 9.01 4.92 -7.92
CA PHE A 113 7.95 4.51 -7.01
C PHE A 113 6.63 5.19 -7.32
N ALA A 114 5.54 4.42 -7.29
CA ALA A 114 4.19 4.95 -7.30
C ALA A 114 3.32 4.24 -6.27
N ALA A 115 2.63 4.99 -5.46
CA ALA A 115 1.69 4.47 -4.48
C ALA A 115 0.52 5.41 -4.29
N GLY A 116 -0.61 4.87 -3.85
CA GLY A 116 -1.75 5.68 -3.46
C GLY A 116 -1.40 6.68 -2.36
N PRO A 117 -2.10 7.82 -2.30
CA PRO A 117 -1.79 8.88 -1.33
C PRO A 117 -1.76 8.41 0.12
N GLU A 118 -2.57 7.41 0.43
CA GLU A 118 -2.72 6.84 1.78
C GLU A 118 -1.46 6.15 2.31
N VAL A 119 -0.61 5.64 1.43
CA VAL A 119 0.62 4.92 1.82
C VAL A 119 1.90 5.59 1.31
N HIS A 120 1.80 6.44 0.31
CA HIS A 120 2.94 7.05 -0.37
C HIS A 120 3.91 7.74 0.59
N ASN A 121 3.44 8.68 1.37
CA ASN A 121 4.29 9.46 2.28
C ASN A 121 4.87 8.59 3.40
N ALA A 122 4.04 7.72 3.99
CA ALA A 122 4.47 6.83 5.06
C ALA A 122 5.58 5.85 4.59
N VAL A 123 5.48 5.33 3.37
CA VAL A 123 6.53 4.50 2.77
C VAL A 123 7.81 5.31 2.57
N LEU A 124 7.73 6.50 1.96
CA LEU A 124 8.92 7.33 1.73
C LEU A 124 9.64 7.73 3.02
N GLU A 125 8.89 8.02 4.08
CA GLU A 125 9.47 8.37 5.39
C GLU A 125 10.17 7.18 6.04
N ALA A 126 9.66 5.97 5.87
CA ALA A 126 10.18 4.76 6.48
C ALA A 126 11.34 4.10 5.70
N LEU A 127 11.61 4.53 4.48
CA LEU A 127 12.73 4.02 3.68
C LEU A 127 14.08 4.34 4.31
N SER A 128 15.02 3.39 4.25
CA SER A 128 16.41 3.63 4.64
C SER A 128 17.06 4.68 3.73
N PRO A 129 18.06 5.44 4.23
CA PRO A 129 18.77 6.42 3.42
C PRO A 129 19.43 5.82 2.18
N ALA A 130 19.95 4.61 2.28
CA ALA A 130 20.57 3.89 1.16
C ALA A 130 19.57 3.57 0.04
N THR A 131 18.38 3.10 0.39
CA THR A 131 17.32 2.81 -0.58
C THR A 131 16.76 4.08 -1.19
N ARG A 132 16.54 5.11 -0.35
CA ARG A 132 16.06 6.41 -0.79
C ARG A 132 17.01 7.10 -1.76
N SER A 133 18.31 6.98 -1.56
CA SER A 133 19.31 7.62 -2.45
C SER A 133 19.28 7.08 -3.89
N ARG A 134 18.75 5.87 -4.09
CA ARG A 134 18.60 5.23 -5.41
C ARG A 134 17.24 5.49 -6.06
N LEU A 135 16.30 6.11 -5.32
CA LEU A 135 15.00 6.50 -5.83
C LEU A 135 15.15 7.72 -6.75
N ARG A 136 14.67 7.58 -8.00
CA ARG A 136 14.72 8.67 -8.99
C ARG A 136 13.45 9.51 -8.96
N GLN A 137 12.30 8.86 -8.94
CA GLN A 137 11.01 9.51 -9.02
C GLN A 137 9.99 8.82 -8.11
N ALA A 138 9.14 9.60 -7.46
CA ALA A 138 8.03 9.10 -6.65
C ALA A 138 6.73 9.81 -7.03
N LEU A 139 5.71 9.03 -7.34
CA LEU A 139 4.39 9.50 -7.73
C LEU A 139 3.34 9.12 -6.69
N SER A 140 2.57 10.09 -6.21
CA SER A 140 1.45 9.85 -5.31
C SER A 140 0.19 9.50 -6.10
N LYS A 141 0.24 8.33 -6.75
CA LYS A 141 -0.86 7.79 -7.56
C LYS A 141 -0.92 6.27 -7.40
N ASN A 142 -2.13 5.73 -7.28
CA ASN A 142 -2.31 4.28 -7.32
C ASN A 142 -2.26 3.79 -8.77
N LEU A 143 -1.15 3.16 -9.14
CA LEU A 143 -0.89 2.63 -10.48
C LEU A 143 -0.82 1.09 -10.50
N VAL A 144 -1.16 0.41 -9.42
CA VAL A 144 -1.04 -1.06 -9.26
C VAL A 144 -1.81 -1.82 -10.34
N ASN A 145 -2.98 -1.33 -10.72
CA ASN A 145 -3.84 -1.98 -11.70
C ASN A 145 -3.76 -1.36 -13.10
N GLN A 146 -2.81 -0.46 -13.31
CA GLN A 146 -2.63 0.18 -14.62
C GLN A 146 -1.82 -0.72 -15.57
N PRO A 147 -2.12 -0.69 -16.88
CA PRO A 147 -1.33 -1.41 -17.87
C PRO A 147 0.09 -0.84 -17.95
N VAL A 148 1.04 -1.68 -18.35
CA VAL A 148 2.46 -1.34 -18.49
C VAL A 148 2.68 -0.08 -19.35
N GLU A 149 1.90 0.07 -20.40
CA GLU A 149 1.98 1.22 -21.31
C GLU A 149 1.68 2.55 -20.62
N ASP A 150 0.74 2.54 -19.68
CA ASP A 150 0.41 3.71 -18.88
C ASP A 150 1.48 4.01 -17.83
N LEU A 151 2.11 2.96 -17.27
CA LEU A 151 3.27 3.13 -16.38
C LEU A 151 4.41 3.83 -17.11
N LEU A 152 4.75 3.41 -18.32
CA LEU A 152 5.78 4.05 -19.14
C LEU A 152 5.49 5.53 -19.36
N LYS A 153 4.25 5.88 -19.66
CA LYS A 153 3.83 7.28 -19.83
C LYS A 153 3.92 8.10 -18.54
N GLN A 154 3.49 7.53 -17.41
CA GLN A 154 3.49 8.21 -16.12
C GLN A 154 4.91 8.51 -15.63
N PHE A 155 5.85 7.64 -15.89
CA PHE A 155 7.26 7.79 -15.53
C PHE A 155 8.12 8.41 -16.64
N GLN A 156 7.53 8.77 -17.77
CA GLN A 156 8.21 9.42 -18.91
C GLN A 156 9.41 8.61 -19.42
N LEU A 157 9.24 7.31 -19.55
CA LEU A 157 10.25 6.36 -20.03
C LEU A 157 10.10 6.05 -21.51
#